data_117396d797bc32467fd97024eee84a8e
#
_entry.id   117396d797bc32467fd97024eee84a8e
#
_cell.length_a   1.000
_cell.length_b   1.000
_cell.length_c   1.000
_cell.angle_alpha   90.00
_cell.angle_beta   90.00
_cell.angle_gamma   90.00
#
_symmetry.space_group_name_H-M   'P 1'
#
loop_
_entity.id
_entity.type
_entity.pdbx_description
1 polymer ?
#
loop_
_entity_poly.entity_id
_entity_poly.type
_entity_poly.pdbx_seq_one_letter_code
_entity_poly.pdbx_strand_id
1 'polypeptide(L)'
;MVYAAIVGVSHAIAYYHESQERKLRAAQLETRLIEARLKTLEAELHPHFLFNTLHAISTLVHRDPESADRMISRLSDLLRITFDRTGEPKVSLKDEIDFLQKYLDIEQTRFQDRLTVSVNVDPEALDGEVPRMILQPIVENAIKHGIAGRSGGDTVQITAGRDNNGRLWMQVRDNGGGLQVRTLKALRTGVGLSNTRARLDCLYGRHYRLEFTDKHGGLSVLIEIPFQRVNTAGPPAAFRVA
;
A
#
# COMPACT_ATOMS: atom_id res chain seq x y z
N MET A 1 55.89 37.22 -0.58
CA MET A 1 54.62 37.72 0.06
C MET A 1 53.45 37.75 -0.92
N VAL A 2 53.55 38.48 -2.05
CA VAL A 2 52.43 38.65 -3.02
C VAL A 2 51.97 37.30 -3.59
N TYR A 3 52.85 36.40 -3.98
CA TYR A 3 52.52 35.07 -4.53
C TYR A 3 51.68 34.22 -3.54
N ALA A 4 52.05 34.21 -2.28
CA ALA A 4 51.34 33.45 -1.25
C ALA A 4 49.93 34.02 -1.01
N ALA A 5 49.74 35.35 -1.10
CA ALA A 5 48.43 35.97 -1.02
C ALA A 5 47.51 35.61 -2.21
N ILE A 6 48.06 35.57 -3.44
CA ILE A 6 47.30 35.19 -4.64
C ILE A 6 46.86 33.73 -4.55
N VAL A 7 47.76 32.82 -4.14
CA VAL A 7 47.41 31.40 -3.94
C VAL A 7 46.35 31.23 -2.85
N GLY A 8 46.45 31.95 -1.73
CA GLY A 8 45.46 31.89 -0.68
C GLY A 8 44.08 32.37 -1.13
N VAL A 9 43.99 33.46 -1.90
CA VAL A 9 42.75 33.99 -2.44
C VAL A 9 42.14 33.01 -3.47
N SER A 10 42.95 32.42 -4.37
CA SER A 10 42.43 31.46 -5.32
C SER A 10 41.89 30.20 -4.66
N HIS A 11 42.53 29.70 -3.62
CA HIS A 11 42.00 28.56 -2.83
C HIS A 11 40.73 28.92 -2.07
N ALA A 12 40.65 30.10 -1.51
CA ALA A 12 39.40 30.56 -0.83
C ALA A 12 38.22 30.69 -1.79
N ILE A 13 38.46 31.22 -3.01
CA ILE A 13 37.43 31.28 -4.07
C ILE A 13 37.01 29.89 -4.52
N ALA A 14 37.98 28.99 -4.77
CA ALA A 14 37.68 27.61 -5.17
C ALA A 14 36.85 26.88 -4.08
N TYR A 15 37.27 27.00 -2.82
CA TYR A 15 36.53 26.43 -1.68
C TYR A 15 35.12 27.01 -1.55
N TYR A 16 34.96 28.32 -1.73
CA TYR A 16 33.66 28.97 -1.70
C TYR A 16 32.75 28.44 -2.80
N HIS A 17 33.23 28.33 -4.05
CA HIS A 17 32.47 27.75 -5.15
C HIS A 17 32.08 26.29 -4.90
N GLU A 18 33.01 25.48 -4.43
CA GLU A 18 32.73 24.08 -4.10
C GLU A 18 31.67 23.97 -2.97
N SER A 19 31.76 24.83 -1.96
CA SER A 19 30.77 24.89 -0.88
C SER A 19 29.39 25.28 -1.39
N GLN A 20 29.29 26.25 -2.30
CA GLN A 20 28.00 26.66 -2.92
C GLN A 20 27.42 25.54 -3.80
N GLU A 21 28.25 24.86 -4.59
CA GLU A 21 27.81 23.72 -5.37
C GLU A 21 27.30 22.57 -4.50
N ARG A 22 27.99 22.27 -3.40
CA ARG A 22 27.54 21.25 -2.44
C ARG A 22 26.18 21.60 -1.84
N LYS A 23 25.97 22.88 -1.44
CA LYS A 23 24.69 23.37 -0.92
C LYS A 23 23.57 23.27 -1.96
N LEU A 24 23.87 23.64 -3.21
CA LEU A 24 22.91 23.57 -4.29
C LEU A 24 22.50 22.11 -4.60
N ARG A 25 23.50 21.21 -4.66
CA ARG A 25 23.26 19.77 -4.86
C ARG A 25 22.45 19.17 -3.71
N ALA A 26 22.75 19.55 -2.46
CA ALA A 26 21.97 19.10 -1.29
C ALA A 26 20.51 19.55 -1.38
N ALA A 27 20.24 20.82 -1.71
CA ALA A 27 18.90 21.35 -1.89
C ALA A 27 18.15 20.65 -3.04
N GLN A 28 18.83 20.36 -4.16
CA GLN A 28 18.25 19.62 -5.29
C GLN A 28 17.91 18.19 -4.92
N LEU A 29 18.78 17.51 -4.15
CA LEU A 29 18.51 16.15 -3.67
C LEU A 29 17.32 16.12 -2.70
N GLU A 30 17.23 17.10 -1.80
CA GLU A 30 16.11 17.27 -0.88
C GLU A 30 14.78 17.46 -1.63
N THR A 31 14.78 18.35 -2.64
CA THR A 31 13.59 18.54 -3.51
C THR A 31 13.19 17.26 -4.21
N ARG A 32 14.14 16.54 -4.80
CA ARG A 32 13.86 15.24 -5.46
C ARG A 32 13.36 14.18 -4.49
N LEU A 33 13.86 14.17 -3.26
CA LEU A 33 13.40 13.27 -2.20
C LEU A 33 11.94 13.58 -1.84
N ILE A 34 11.60 14.87 -1.68
CA ILE A 34 10.23 15.32 -1.40
C ILE A 34 9.30 14.93 -2.56
N GLU A 35 9.69 15.21 -3.81
CA GLU A 35 8.91 14.81 -4.99
C GLU A 35 8.71 13.30 -5.09
N ALA A 36 9.76 12.51 -4.82
CA ALA A 36 9.66 11.06 -4.80
C ALA A 36 8.72 10.56 -3.70
N ARG A 37 8.79 11.16 -2.51
CA ARG A 37 7.87 10.86 -1.40
C ARG A 37 6.42 11.22 -1.74
N LEU A 38 6.18 12.38 -2.35
CA LEU A 38 4.85 12.79 -2.80
C LEU A 38 4.29 11.81 -3.85
N LYS A 39 5.09 11.43 -4.84
CA LYS A 39 4.67 10.42 -5.85
C LYS A 39 4.36 9.06 -5.22
N THR A 40 5.13 8.63 -4.23
CA THR A 40 4.84 7.40 -3.49
C THR A 40 3.53 7.51 -2.74
N LEU A 41 3.29 8.64 -2.08
CA LEU A 41 2.06 8.92 -1.35
C LEU A 41 0.83 8.96 -2.28
N GLU A 42 0.93 9.63 -3.44
CA GLU A 42 -0.11 9.64 -4.49
C GLU A 42 -0.40 8.24 -5.02
N ALA A 43 0.62 7.38 -5.12
CA ALA A 43 0.45 5.99 -5.55
C ALA A 43 -0.17 5.09 -4.47
N GLU A 44 0.09 5.39 -3.19
CA GLU A 44 -0.45 4.65 -2.03
C GLU A 44 -1.93 4.99 -1.75
N LEU A 45 -2.33 6.22 -2.00
CA LEU A 45 -3.71 6.69 -1.83
C LEU A 45 -4.43 6.69 -3.19
N HIS A 46 -4.73 5.57 -3.77
CA HIS A 46 -5.44 5.47 -5.05
C HIS A 46 -6.41 6.66 -5.28
N PRO A 47 -6.10 7.65 -6.16
CA PRO A 47 -6.89 8.87 -6.29
C PRO A 47 -8.36 8.59 -6.56
N HIS A 48 -8.63 7.53 -7.31
CA HIS A 48 -9.97 7.10 -7.65
C HIS A 48 -10.79 6.66 -6.40
N PHE A 49 -10.17 6.02 -5.42
CA PHE A 49 -10.82 5.69 -4.15
C PHE A 49 -11.23 6.96 -3.39
N LEU A 50 -10.32 7.93 -3.28
CA LEU A 50 -10.59 9.21 -2.61
C LEU A 50 -11.74 9.97 -3.27
N PHE A 51 -11.71 10.14 -4.61
CA PHE A 51 -12.78 10.80 -5.34
C PHE A 51 -14.13 10.11 -5.16
N ASN A 52 -14.17 8.79 -5.24
CA ASN A 52 -15.41 8.04 -5.06
C ASN A 52 -15.93 8.14 -3.62
N THR A 53 -15.06 8.12 -2.63
CA THR A 53 -15.41 8.26 -1.21
C THR A 53 -15.98 9.65 -0.94
N LEU A 54 -15.32 10.72 -1.42
CA LEU A 54 -15.79 12.10 -1.30
C LEU A 54 -17.14 12.31 -2.00
N HIS A 55 -17.34 11.71 -3.18
CA HIS A 55 -18.61 11.77 -3.88
C HIS A 55 -19.72 11.05 -3.10
N ALA A 56 -19.44 9.88 -2.53
CA ALA A 56 -20.38 9.16 -1.68
C ALA A 56 -20.76 9.98 -0.43
N ILE A 57 -19.77 10.59 0.25
CA ILE A 57 -19.99 11.50 1.38
C ILE A 57 -20.91 12.66 0.96
N SER A 58 -20.63 13.33 -0.16
CA SER A 58 -21.45 14.43 -0.67
C SER A 58 -22.90 14.03 -0.89
N THR A 59 -23.13 12.80 -1.36
CA THR A 59 -24.49 12.26 -1.55
C THR A 59 -25.16 11.94 -0.22
N LEU A 60 -24.42 11.43 0.77
CA LEU A 60 -24.92 11.07 2.10
C LEU A 60 -25.25 12.29 2.95
N VAL A 61 -24.53 13.41 2.82
CA VAL A 61 -24.77 14.64 3.61
C VAL A 61 -26.25 15.06 3.63
N HIS A 62 -26.95 14.88 2.52
CA HIS A 62 -28.36 15.28 2.41
C HIS A 62 -29.38 14.16 2.71
N ARG A 63 -28.93 12.89 2.67
CA ARG A 63 -29.82 11.72 2.84
C ARG A 63 -29.69 11.06 4.20
N ASP A 64 -28.46 10.95 4.69
CA ASP A 64 -28.08 10.31 5.95
C ASP A 64 -26.85 11.00 6.52
N PRO A 65 -27.02 12.16 7.20
CA PRO A 65 -25.91 12.94 7.75
C PRO A 65 -25.03 12.16 8.75
N GLU A 66 -25.62 11.24 9.51
CA GLU A 66 -24.88 10.42 10.47
C GLU A 66 -23.93 9.45 9.77
N SER A 67 -24.38 8.83 8.67
CA SER A 67 -23.50 7.98 7.85
C SER A 67 -22.42 8.79 7.15
N ALA A 68 -22.71 10.04 6.73
CA ALA A 68 -21.72 10.93 6.16
C ALA A 68 -20.62 11.27 7.20
N ASP A 69 -20.99 11.61 8.44
CA ASP A 69 -20.05 11.93 9.52
C ASP A 69 -19.18 10.71 9.87
N ARG A 70 -19.77 9.53 10.01
CA ARG A 70 -19.01 8.27 10.21
C ARG A 70 -18.02 8.02 9.08
N MET A 71 -18.41 8.28 7.83
CA MET A 71 -17.57 8.05 6.67
C MET A 71 -16.39 9.04 6.61
N ILE A 72 -16.61 10.31 6.99
CA ILE A 72 -15.55 11.32 7.13
C ILE A 72 -14.54 10.91 8.20
N SER A 73 -15.03 10.48 9.36
CA SER A 73 -14.17 10.02 10.47
C SER A 73 -13.31 8.83 10.07
N ARG A 74 -13.90 7.81 9.42
CA ARG A 74 -13.19 6.64 8.91
C ARG A 74 -12.13 6.99 7.85
N LEU A 75 -12.48 7.91 6.94
CA LEU A 75 -11.53 8.38 5.93
C LEU A 75 -10.36 9.11 6.57
N SER A 76 -10.62 9.98 7.55
CA SER A 76 -9.58 10.70 8.29
C SER A 76 -8.64 9.74 9.03
N ASP A 77 -9.18 8.68 9.65
CA ASP A 77 -8.38 7.66 10.33
C ASP A 77 -7.52 6.86 9.35
N LEU A 78 -8.06 6.50 8.18
CA LEU A 78 -7.33 5.79 7.15
C LEU A 78 -6.16 6.64 6.61
N LEU A 79 -6.42 7.91 6.34
CA LEU A 79 -5.40 8.86 5.89
C LEU A 79 -4.29 9.02 6.93
N ARG A 80 -4.64 9.19 8.21
CA ARG A 80 -3.67 9.32 9.30
C ARG A 80 -2.73 8.12 9.36
N ILE A 81 -3.26 6.89 9.32
CA ILE A 81 -2.43 5.68 9.34
C ILE A 81 -1.50 5.61 8.13
N THR A 82 -1.98 6.06 6.96
CA THR A 82 -1.18 6.10 5.74
C THR A 82 0.01 7.06 5.90
N PHE A 83 -0.21 8.23 6.51
CA PHE A 83 0.84 9.24 6.74
C PHE A 83 1.82 8.85 7.85
N ASP A 84 1.33 8.34 8.97
CA ASP A 84 2.15 8.05 10.15
C ASP A 84 3.19 6.94 9.90
N ARG A 85 2.88 5.99 9.01
CA ARG A 85 3.74 4.85 8.67
C ARG A 85 4.47 4.99 7.34
N THR A 86 4.57 6.20 6.80
CA THR A 86 5.28 6.45 5.54
C THR A 86 6.77 6.12 5.70
N GLY A 87 7.27 5.19 4.88
CA GLY A 87 8.69 4.80 4.86
C GLY A 87 9.00 3.42 5.43
N GLU A 88 8.07 2.75 6.07
CA GLU A 88 8.24 1.34 6.47
C GLU A 88 7.91 0.41 5.30
N PRO A 89 8.88 -0.34 4.75
CA PRO A 89 8.64 -1.21 3.58
C PRO A 89 7.84 -2.47 3.94
N LYS A 90 7.85 -2.87 5.21
CA LYS A 90 7.19 -4.05 5.74
C LYS A 90 6.47 -3.72 7.05
N VAL A 91 5.39 -4.44 7.32
CA VAL A 91 4.54 -4.31 8.52
C VAL A 91 4.13 -5.70 9.01
N SER A 92 3.52 -5.80 10.20
CA SER A 92 2.89 -7.05 10.61
C SER A 92 1.65 -7.34 9.75
N LEU A 93 1.32 -8.63 9.56
CA LEU A 93 0.06 -8.99 8.92
C LEU A 93 -1.13 -8.43 9.69
N LYS A 94 -1.05 -8.34 11.01
CA LYS A 94 -2.06 -7.67 11.83
C LYS A 94 -2.28 -6.23 11.40
N ASP A 95 -1.21 -5.44 11.28
CA ASP A 95 -1.30 -4.03 10.86
C ASP A 95 -1.85 -3.89 9.44
N GLU A 96 -1.49 -4.80 8.53
CA GLU A 96 -2.02 -4.84 7.16
C GLU A 96 -3.53 -5.13 7.15
N ILE A 97 -4.00 -6.09 7.98
CA ILE A 97 -5.42 -6.42 8.12
C ILE A 97 -6.19 -5.29 8.79
N ASP A 98 -5.65 -4.67 9.84
CA ASP A 98 -6.26 -3.54 10.55
C ASP A 98 -6.44 -2.33 9.60
N PHE A 99 -5.45 -2.07 8.75
CA PHE A 99 -5.55 -1.05 7.70
C PHE A 99 -6.62 -1.42 6.67
N LEU A 100 -6.58 -2.66 6.18
CA LEU A 100 -7.50 -3.16 5.18
C LEU A 100 -8.96 -3.15 5.68
N GLN A 101 -9.18 -3.45 6.97
CA GLN A 101 -10.52 -3.39 7.57
C GLN A 101 -11.10 -1.98 7.51
N LYS A 102 -10.30 -0.96 7.82
CA LYS A 102 -10.75 0.46 7.74
C LYS A 102 -11.10 0.86 6.31
N TYR A 103 -10.30 0.41 5.34
CA TYR A 103 -10.61 0.59 3.92
C TYR A 103 -11.94 -0.08 3.53
N LEU A 104 -12.13 -1.33 3.93
CA LEU A 104 -13.33 -2.11 3.65
C LEU A 104 -14.59 -1.52 4.29
N ASP A 105 -14.50 -0.98 5.50
CA ASP A 105 -15.61 -0.31 6.17
C ASP A 105 -16.13 0.91 5.38
N ILE A 106 -15.23 1.64 4.72
CA ILE A 106 -15.60 2.73 3.82
C ILE A 106 -16.29 2.19 2.56
N GLU A 107 -15.71 1.16 1.94
CA GLU A 107 -16.27 0.55 0.74
C GLU A 107 -17.64 -0.09 1.00
N GLN A 108 -17.85 -0.78 2.12
CA GLN A 108 -19.15 -1.33 2.52
C GLN A 108 -20.19 -0.24 2.76
N THR A 109 -19.80 0.89 3.37
CA THR A 109 -20.72 2.04 3.51
C THR A 109 -21.11 2.60 2.14
N ARG A 110 -20.20 2.62 1.18
CA ARG A 110 -20.43 3.10 -0.19
C ARG A 110 -21.32 2.18 -1.01
N PHE A 111 -21.10 0.87 -0.90
CA PHE A 111 -21.81 -0.13 -1.70
C PHE A 111 -23.01 -0.76 -0.99
N GLN A 112 -23.14 -0.53 0.32
CA GLN A 112 -24.23 -1.03 1.16
C GLN A 112 -24.41 -2.55 1.01
N ASP A 113 -25.64 -3.02 0.81
CA ASP A 113 -25.98 -4.45 0.70
C ASP A 113 -25.36 -5.16 -0.52
N ARG A 114 -24.70 -4.40 -1.40
CA ARG A 114 -24.07 -4.95 -2.61
C ARG A 114 -22.66 -5.52 -2.36
N LEU A 115 -22.05 -5.28 -1.22
CA LEU A 115 -20.72 -5.75 -0.88
C LEU A 115 -20.70 -6.48 0.45
N THR A 116 -20.48 -7.78 0.42
CA THR A 116 -20.24 -8.60 1.61
C THR A 116 -18.76 -8.93 1.70
N VAL A 117 -18.15 -8.66 2.84
CA VAL A 117 -16.73 -8.96 3.08
C VAL A 117 -16.60 -9.91 4.27
N SER A 118 -15.75 -10.92 4.12
CA SER A 118 -15.34 -11.79 5.23
C SER A 118 -13.83 -11.83 5.35
N VAL A 119 -13.33 -11.64 6.57
CA VAL A 119 -11.90 -11.70 6.90
C VAL A 119 -11.69 -12.79 7.93
N ASN A 120 -10.87 -13.81 7.59
CA ASN A 120 -10.54 -14.91 8.47
C ASN A 120 -9.03 -15.15 8.43
N VAL A 121 -8.35 -14.83 9.52
CA VAL A 121 -6.89 -14.91 9.63
C VAL A 121 -6.51 -15.76 10.84
N ASP A 122 -5.65 -16.73 10.62
CA ASP A 122 -5.12 -17.54 11.70
C ASP A 122 -4.32 -16.67 12.69
N PRO A 123 -4.57 -16.78 14.02
CA PRO A 123 -3.86 -15.98 15.01
C PRO A 123 -2.33 -16.12 14.92
N GLU A 124 -1.82 -17.30 14.57
CA GLU A 124 -0.38 -17.57 14.43
C GLU A 124 0.26 -16.85 13.21
N ALA A 125 -0.55 -16.38 12.27
CA ALA A 125 -0.08 -15.63 11.11
C ALA A 125 0.04 -14.13 11.36
N LEU A 126 -0.65 -13.58 12.37
CA LEU A 126 -0.77 -12.14 12.60
C LEU A 126 0.56 -11.43 12.84
N ASP A 127 1.53 -12.12 13.48
CA ASP A 127 2.88 -11.58 13.72
C ASP A 127 3.81 -11.70 12.50
N GLY A 128 3.32 -12.28 11.41
CA GLY A 128 4.09 -12.43 10.17
C GLY A 128 4.39 -11.08 9.52
N GLU A 129 5.63 -10.88 9.09
CA GLU A 129 6.08 -9.69 8.38
C GLU A 129 5.65 -9.75 6.91
N VAL A 130 4.92 -8.75 6.44
CA VAL A 130 4.42 -8.63 5.06
C VAL A 130 4.82 -7.29 4.44
N PRO A 131 4.95 -7.19 3.11
CA PRO A 131 5.10 -5.91 2.47
C PRO A 131 3.87 -5.04 2.74
N ARG A 132 4.08 -3.80 3.12
CA ARG A 132 3.00 -2.84 3.37
C ARG A 132 2.07 -2.71 2.17
N MET A 133 0.77 -2.64 2.40
CA MET A 133 -0.27 -2.52 1.33
C MET A 133 -0.14 -3.60 0.25
N ILE A 134 0.14 -4.85 0.66
CA ILE A 134 0.25 -5.97 -0.28
C ILE A 134 -1.12 -6.52 -0.67
N LEU A 135 -2.07 -6.52 0.27
CA LEU A 135 -3.43 -7.03 0.06
C LEU A 135 -4.35 -5.98 -0.56
N GLN A 136 -4.15 -4.70 -0.27
CA GLN A 136 -5.03 -3.63 -0.73
C GLN A 136 -5.26 -3.62 -2.26
N PRO A 137 -4.23 -3.66 -3.14
CA PRO A 137 -4.45 -3.64 -4.60
C PRO A 137 -5.24 -4.85 -5.11
N ILE A 138 -5.13 -5.98 -4.40
CA ILE A 138 -5.84 -7.21 -4.75
C ILE A 138 -7.31 -7.08 -4.38
N VAL A 139 -7.58 -6.58 -3.18
CA VAL A 139 -8.94 -6.34 -2.66
C VAL A 139 -9.65 -5.25 -3.47
N GLU A 140 -8.98 -4.14 -3.80
CA GLU A 140 -9.51 -3.11 -4.69
C GLU A 140 -9.90 -3.69 -6.05
N ASN A 141 -9.04 -4.54 -6.61
CA ASN A 141 -9.30 -5.20 -7.87
C ASN A 141 -10.51 -6.17 -7.77
N ALA A 142 -10.63 -6.88 -6.66
CA ALA A 142 -11.77 -7.75 -6.38
C ALA A 142 -13.08 -6.94 -6.32
N ILE A 143 -13.11 -5.84 -5.56
CA ILE A 143 -14.27 -4.96 -5.43
C ILE A 143 -14.62 -4.31 -6.78
N LYS A 144 -13.64 -3.72 -7.46
CA LYS A 144 -13.85 -3.00 -8.73
C LYS A 144 -14.44 -3.90 -9.82
N HIS A 145 -14.01 -5.15 -9.88
CA HIS A 145 -14.42 -6.07 -10.93
C HIS A 145 -15.52 -7.05 -10.50
N GLY A 146 -15.73 -7.23 -9.19
CA GLY A 146 -16.86 -7.97 -8.64
C GLY A 146 -18.16 -7.21 -8.87
N ILE A 147 -18.23 -5.93 -8.46
CA ILE A 147 -19.45 -5.11 -8.45
C ILE A 147 -19.89 -4.66 -9.86
N ALA A 148 -19.03 -4.71 -10.86
CA ALA A 148 -19.33 -4.29 -12.21
C ALA A 148 -20.16 -5.32 -12.97
N GLY A 149 -21.49 -5.31 -12.81
CA GLY A 149 -22.41 -5.91 -13.77
C GLY A 149 -23.29 -7.07 -13.30
N ARG A 150 -23.40 -7.34 -12.00
CA ARG A 150 -24.34 -8.35 -11.49
C ARG A 150 -25.39 -7.74 -10.58
N SER A 151 -26.61 -8.27 -10.67
CA SER A 151 -27.75 -7.92 -9.79
C SER A 151 -27.77 -8.71 -8.46
N GLY A 152 -26.76 -9.55 -8.20
CA GLY A 152 -26.56 -10.29 -6.92
C GLY A 152 -25.38 -9.73 -6.17
N GLY A 153 -25.45 -9.72 -4.83
CA GLY A 153 -24.39 -9.18 -3.98
C GLY A 153 -23.02 -9.78 -4.27
N ASP A 154 -22.01 -8.95 -4.24
CA ASP A 154 -20.62 -9.35 -4.42
C ASP A 154 -19.98 -9.71 -3.09
N THR A 155 -19.24 -10.82 -3.09
CA THR A 155 -18.55 -11.32 -1.91
C THR A 155 -17.06 -11.25 -2.12
N VAL A 156 -16.35 -10.65 -1.17
CA VAL A 156 -14.89 -10.69 -1.08
C VAL A 156 -14.49 -11.42 0.19
N GLN A 157 -13.76 -12.49 0.03
CA GLN A 157 -13.23 -13.30 1.13
C GLN A 157 -11.73 -13.13 1.22
N ILE A 158 -11.23 -12.79 2.40
CA ILE A 158 -9.82 -12.64 2.72
C ILE A 158 -9.47 -13.68 3.76
N THR A 159 -8.50 -14.52 3.46
CA THR A 159 -8.02 -15.55 4.36
C THR A 159 -6.51 -15.51 4.42
N ALA A 160 -5.94 -15.77 5.58
CA ALA A 160 -4.50 -15.89 5.73
C ALA A 160 -4.15 -16.88 6.84
N GLY A 161 -3.01 -17.52 6.71
CA GLY A 161 -2.54 -18.49 7.68
C GLY A 161 -1.06 -18.79 7.51
N ARG A 162 -0.54 -19.58 8.41
CA ARG A 162 0.79 -20.15 8.35
C ARG A 162 0.72 -21.62 8.04
N ASP A 163 1.53 -22.10 7.09
CA ASP A 163 1.63 -23.52 6.81
C ASP A 163 2.70 -24.21 7.67
N ASN A 164 2.68 -25.54 7.68
CA ASN A 164 3.65 -26.36 8.44
C ASN A 164 5.09 -26.26 7.90
N ASN A 165 5.28 -25.69 6.70
CA ASN A 165 6.58 -25.50 6.06
C ASN A 165 7.20 -24.13 6.42
N GLY A 166 6.58 -23.37 7.32
CA GLY A 166 7.04 -22.04 7.72
C GLY A 166 6.79 -20.98 6.66
N ARG A 167 5.75 -21.12 5.83
CA ARG A 167 5.32 -20.10 4.89
C ARG A 167 4.08 -19.39 5.40
N LEU A 168 4.01 -18.10 5.14
CA LEU A 168 2.83 -17.28 5.31
C LEU A 168 2.07 -17.26 3.98
N TRP A 169 0.82 -17.67 4.01
CA TRP A 169 -0.06 -17.58 2.86
C TRP A 169 -1.20 -16.58 3.13
N MET A 170 -1.56 -15.83 2.10
CA MET A 170 -2.66 -14.86 2.09
C MET A 170 -3.45 -15.07 0.82
N GLN A 171 -4.77 -15.15 0.92
CA GLN A 171 -5.66 -15.38 -0.21
C GLN A 171 -6.80 -14.36 -0.20
N VAL A 172 -7.04 -13.76 -1.34
CA VAL A 172 -8.22 -12.93 -1.60
C VAL A 172 -9.04 -13.60 -2.69
N ARG A 173 -10.31 -13.83 -2.41
CA ARG A 173 -11.26 -14.45 -3.36
C ARG A 173 -12.46 -13.54 -3.53
N ASP A 174 -12.90 -13.38 -4.78
CA ASP A 174 -14.17 -12.76 -5.12
C ASP A 174 -15.10 -13.77 -5.83
N ASN A 175 -16.39 -13.44 -5.90
CA ASN A 175 -17.39 -14.17 -6.65
C ASN A 175 -17.74 -13.49 -7.99
N GLY A 176 -16.88 -12.60 -8.51
CA GLY A 176 -17.09 -11.86 -9.76
C GLY A 176 -17.03 -12.72 -11.03
N GLY A 177 -16.84 -12.05 -12.18
CA GLY A 177 -16.87 -12.72 -13.49
C GLY A 177 -15.68 -13.63 -13.82
N GLY A 178 -14.75 -13.87 -12.87
CA GLY A 178 -13.59 -14.75 -13.08
C GLY A 178 -12.58 -14.24 -14.12
N LEU A 179 -11.72 -15.16 -14.58
CA LEU A 179 -10.67 -14.86 -15.57
C LEU A 179 -11.20 -14.61 -16.98
N GLN A 180 -12.41 -15.09 -17.31
CA GLN A 180 -13.01 -14.91 -18.65
C GLN A 180 -13.32 -13.43 -18.95
N VAL A 181 -13.67 -12.63 -17.94
CA VAL A 181 -13.94 -11.20 -18.06
C VAL A 181 -12.65 -10.37 -17.88
N ARG A 182 -11.66 -10.95 -17.20
CA ARG A 182 -10.38 -10.31 -16.92
C ARG A 182 -9.31 -11.00 -17.73
N THR A 183 -9.01 -10.48 -18.91
CA THR A 183 -7.92 -11.06 -19.71
C THR A 183 -6.68 -11.15 -18.82
N LEU A 184 -6.01 -12.32 -18.77
CA LEU A 184 -4.73 -12.53 -18.06
C LEU A 184 -3.71 -11.41 -18.33
N LYS A 185 -3.83 -10.76 -19.49
CA LYS A 185 -3.05 -9.60 -19.91
C LYS A 185 -3.39 -8.37 -19.06
N ALA A 186 -4.67 -8.11 -18.76
CA ALA A 186 -5.08 -6.98 -17.91
C ALA A 186 -4.67 -7.17 -16.45
N LEU A 187 -4.65 -8.41 -15.94
CA LEU A 187 -4.12 -8.76 -14.62
C LEU A 187 -2.59 -8.59 -14.55
N ARG A 188 -1.89 -8.81 -15.66
CA ARG A 188 -0.43 -8.66 -15.73
C ARG A 188 0.03 -7.21 -15.95
N THR A 189 -0.80 -6.37 -16.57
CA THR A 189 -0.49 -4.97 -16.95
C THR A 189 -1.20 -3.93 -16.09
N GLY A 190 -2.15 -4.34 -15.25
CA GLY A 190 -2.80 -3.44 -14.29
C GLY A 190 -1.78 -2.89 -13.29
N VAL A 191 -1.73 -1.56 -13.13
CA VAL A 191 -0.72 -0.85 -12.32
C VAL A 191 -0.62 -1.42 -10.90
N GLY A 192 -1.74 -1.76 -10.25
CA GLY A 192 -1.75 -2.27 -8.88
C GLY A 192 -1.09 -3.64 -8.74
N LEU A 193 -1.46 -4.61 -9.59
CA LEU A 193 -0.92 -5.98 -9.51
C LEU A 193 0.52 -6.08 -10.04
N SER A 194 0.90 -5.25 -11.01
CA SER A 194 2.30 -5.17 -11.46
C SER A 194 3.21 -4.61 -10.38
N ASN A 195 2.74 -3.60 -9.62
CA ASN A 195 3.45 -3.07 -8.47
C ASN A 195 3.57 -4.09 -7.34
N THR A 196 2.49 -4.85 -7.06
CA THR A 196 2.52 -5.96 -6.09
C THR A 196 3.59 -6.97 -6.46
N ARG A 197 3.64 -7.40 -7.73
CA ARG A 197 4.66 -8.35 -8.21
C ARG A 197 6.07 -7.77 -8.10
N ALA A 198 6.31 -6.54 -8.59
CA ALA A 198 7.61 -5.89 -8.52
C ALA A 198 8.12 -5.77 -7.07
N ARG A 199 7.22 -5.48 -6.13
CA ARG A 199 7.52 -5.41 -4.69
C ARG A 199 7.89 -6.79 -4.13
N LEU A 200 7.16 -7.84 -4.49
CA LEU A 200 7.49 -9.22 -4.10
C LEU A 200 8.82 -9.68 -4.69
N ASP A 201 9.09 -9.37 -5.97
CA ASP A 201 10.38 -9.66 -6.62
C ASP A 201 11.55 -8.97 -5.89
N CYS A 202 11.38 -7.69 -5.53
CA CYS A 202 12.42 -6.93 -4.83
C CYS A 202 12.70 -7.47 -3.43
N LEU A 203 11.67 -7.87 -2.66
CA LEU A 203 11.81 -8.26 -1.25
C LEU A 203 12.12 -9.74 -1.06
N TYR A 204 11.65 -10.61 -1.95
CA TYR A 204 11.74 -12.07 -1.79
C TYR A 204 12.44 -12.77 -2.94
N GLY A 205 12.78 -12.08 -4.05
CA GLY A 205 13.42 -12.67 -5.22
C GLY A 205 12.60 -13.81 -5.81
N ARG A 206 13.10 -15.05 -5.69
CA ARG A 206 12.40 -16.27 -6.16
C ARG A 206 11.66 -17.02 -5.04
N HIS A 207 11.67 -16.52 -3.81
CA HIS A 207 11.15 -17.24 -2.65
C HIS A 207 9.68 -16.91 -2.32
N TYR A 208 8.92 -16.40 -3.29
CA TYR A 208 7.49 -16.18 -3.15
C TYR A 208 6.71 -16.92 -4.24
N ARG A 209 5.41 -17.08 -4.03
CA ARG A 209 4.45 -17.59 -5.00
C ARG A 209 3.30 -16.58 -5.12
N LEU A 210 2.92 -16.25 -6.35
CA LEU A 210 1.76 -15.42 -6.65
C LEU A 210 0.95 -16.13 -7.71
N GLU A 211 -0.24 -16.60 -7.33
CA GLU A 211 -1.11 -17.37 -8.21
C GLU A 211 -2.47 -16.72 -8.37
N PHE A 212 -2.99 -16.88 -9.58
CA PHE A 212 -4.33 -16.45 -9.96
C PHE A 212 -5.10 -17.69 -10.42
N THR A 213 -6.19 -17.99 -9.73
CA THR A 213 -7.02 -19.17 -10.04
C THR A 213 -8.46 -18.73 -10.25
N ASP A 214 -9.05 -19.20 -11.36
CA ASP A 214 -10.49 -19.09 -11.60
C ASP A 214 -11.18 -20.24 -10.91
N LYS A 215 -12.07 -19.96 -9.97
CA LYS A 215 -12.86 -20.98 -9.27
C LYS A 215 -14.33 -20.55 -9.22
N HIS A 216 -15.19 -21.36 -9.85
CA HIS A 216 -16.66 -21.19 -9.76
C HIS A 216 -17.17 -19.78 -10.11
N GLY A 217 -16.56 -19.15 -11.14
CA GLY A 217 -16.99 -17.86 -11.65
C GLY A 217 -16.44 -16.66 -10.87
N GLY A 218 -15.43 -16.84 -10.00
CA GLY A 218 -14.72 -15.77 -9.30
C GLY A 218 -13.21 -15.89 -9.44
N LEU A 219 -12.47 -14.85 -9.07
CA LEU A 219 -11.02 -14.86 -9.06
C LEU A 219 -10.50 -15.10 -7.64
N SER A 220 -9.54 -16.00 -7.51
CA SER A 220 -8.76 -16.22 -6.31
C SER A 220 -7.32 -15.84 -6.56
N VAL A 221 -6.77 -14.95 -5.73
CA VAL A 221 -5.36 -14.54 -5.74
C VAL A 221 -4.70 -15.06 -4.46
N LEU A 222 -3.67 -15.90 -4.63
CA LEU A 222 -2.88 -16.45 -3.54
C LEU A 222 -1.49 -15.85 -3.55
N ILE A 223 -1.03 -15.36 -2.40
CA ILE A 223 0.34 -14.95 -2.14
C ILE A 223 0.91 -15.89 -1.07
N GLU A 224 2.08 -16.47 -1.33
CA GLU A 224 2.86 -17.21 -0.33
C GLU A 224 4.26 -16.61 -0.24
N ILE A 225 4.70 -16.31 0.98
CA ILE A 225 6.02 -15.75 1.30
C ILE A 225 6.65 -16.52 2.46
N PRO A 226 7.97 -16.48 2.65
CA PRO A 226 8.59 -17.01 3.86
C PRO A 226 8.04 -16.31 5.11
N PHE A 227 7.63 -17.09 6.12
CA PHE A 227 7.19 -16.51 7.38
C PHE A 227 8.38 -15.95 8.16
N GLN A 228 8.36 -14.66 8.45
CA GLN A 228 9.29 -13.98 9.34
C GLN A 228 8.45 -13.21 10.36
N ARG A 229 8.81 -13.30 11.64
CA ARG A 229 8.15 -12.47 12.65
C ARG A 229 8.63 -11.04 12.57
N VAL A 230 7.72 -10.10 12.77
CA VAL A 230 8.09 -8.70 12.95
C VAL A 230 9.03 -8.60 14.14
N ASN A 231 10.20 -8.04 13.91
CA ASN A 231 11.15 -7.80 14.99
C ASN A 231 10.69 -6.56 15.75
N THR A 232 10.04 -6.75 16.91
CA THR A 232 9.58 -5.68 17.81
C THR A 232 10.74 -4.95 18.53
N ALA A 233 12.00 -5.30 18.24
CA ALA A 233 13.14 -4.50 18.64
C ALA A 233 13.10 -3.16 17.88
N GLY A 234 12.79 -2.10 18.60
CA GLY A 234 12.68 -0.74 18.06
C GLY A 234 13.89 -0.33 17.22
N PRO A 235 13.78 0.79 16.47
CA PRO A 235 14.84 1.24 15.61
C PRO A 235 16.15 1.35 16.38
N PRO A 236 17.30 0.95 15.79
CA PRO A 236 18.59 1.10 16.45
C PRO A 236 18.73 2.55 16.86
N ALA A 237 19.10 2.77 18.12
CA ALA A 237 19.25 4.09 18.72
C ALA A 237 19.98 5.02 17.76
N ALA A 238 19.28 6.05 17.31
CA ALA A 238 19.78 7.04 16.39
C ALA A 238 21.16 7.53 16.86
N PHE A 239 22.09 7.59 15.94
CA PHE A 239 23.33 8.34 16.06
C PHE A 239 23.07 9.69 16.77
N ARG A 240 23.43 9.78 18.03
CA ARG A 240 23.65 11.06 18.69
C ARG A 240 24.95 11.61 18.12
N VAL A 241 24.84 12.52 17.18
CA VAL A 241 25.98 13.39 16.81
C VAL A 241 26.19 14.32 18.01
N ALA A 242 27.37 14.21 18.60
CA ALA A 242 27.90 15.15 19.57
C ALA A 242 28.34 16.43 18.87
#